data_2bc032604bd5f41e7c10978ac78183d5
#
_entry.id   2bc032604bd5f41e7c10978ac78183d5
#
_cell.length_a   1.000
_cell.length_b   1.000
_cell.length_c   1.000
_cell.angle_alpha   90.00
_cell.angle_beta   90.00
_cell.angle_gamma   90.00
#
_symmetry.space_group_name_H-M   'P 1'
#
loop_
_entity.id
_entity.type
_entity.pdbx_description
1 polymer ?
#
loop_
_entity_poly.entity_id
_entity_poly.type
_entity_poly.pdbx_seq_one_letter_code
_entity_poly.pdbx_strand_id
1 'polypeptide(L)'
;MAEASLRYVIVHGEARFSRTECICGQNSRSEYRNGPFLVGGDPKRPETMQLEFGPRRALIHNRDLGYRFDIDLESRVYTAFELHEYRRPGVTSFTPKVESHEPSGRTVHVRTETTDTGERKEMFGYTARRVIIRTTYRYSPDDDALSRDSEADGWYIDPPAAWLALHPPTRGHAILQIAVGGRTDTPVFTDVGPRESGFPLLVRRTHHSNFKDAAGNIRIHTSEDCDEVIEFSEAPLPADLFVPPREFRRVRRLPDEAPMSFALRMRLGWRNFKYKVRHGR
;
A
#
# COMPACT_ATOMS: atom_id res chain seq x y z
N MET A 1 24.12 9.58 -21.21
CA MET A 1 24.31 8.82 -19.94
C MET A 1 23.19 7.81 -19.87
N ALA A 2 23.49 6.56 -19.50
CA ALA A 2 22.44 5.57 -19.28
C ALA A 2 21.57 6.03 -18.09
N GLU A 3 20.25 5.86 -18.20
CA GLU A 3 19.36 6.17 -17.10
C GLU A 3 19.58 5.20 -15.94
N ALA A 4 19.48 5.70 -14.71
CA ALA A 4 19.56 4.86 -13.53
C ALA A 4 18.43 3.84 -13.52
N SER A 5 18.76 2.58 -13.32
CA SER A 5 17.83 1.44 -13.35
C SER A 5 17.86 0.70 -12.02
N LEU A 6 16.73 0.14 -11.61
CA LEU A 6 16.60 -0.69 -10.42
C LEU A 6 15.56 -1.79 -10.69
N ARG A 7 15.90 -3.02 -10.36
CA ARG A 7 14.98 -4.15 -10.29
C ARG A 7 15.11 -4.82 -8.93
N TYR A 8 14.00 -5.05 -8.28
CA TYR A 8 13.98 -5.83 -7.04
C TYR A 8 12.71 -6.68 -6.94
N VAL A 9 12.81 -7.77 -6.18
CA VAL A 9 11.68 -8.61 -5.81
C VAL A 9 11.49 -8.50 -4.31
N ILE A 10 10.31 -8.08 -3.89
CA ILE A 10 9.91 -7.97 -2.50
C ILE A 10 8.87 -9.03 -2.17
N VAL A 11 9.01 -9.64 -1.01
CA VAL A 11 8.06 -10.61 -0.46
C VAL A 11 7.37 -9.98 0.74
N HIS A 12 6.06 -10.01 0.75
CA HIS A 12 5.23 -9.41 1.79
C HIS A 12 4.56 -10.48 2.67
N GLY A 13 4.59 -10.26 3.97
CA GLY A 13 3.86 -11.00 4.98
C GLY A 13 4.22 -12.49 5.09
N GLU A 14 3.57 -13.18 6.01
CA GLU A 14 3.75 -14.62 6.23
C GLU A 14 3.34 -15.46 5.02
N ALA A 15 2.34 -15.04 4.27
CA ALA A 15 1.88 -15.72 3.06
C ALA A 15 2.85 -15.56 1.87
N ARG A 16 3.94 -14.81 2.04
CA ARG A 16 5.03 -14.64 1.08
C ARG A 16 4.56 -14.21 -0.32
N PHE A 17 3.72 -13.19 -0.39
CA PHE A 17 3.35 -12.59 -1.67
C PHE A 17 4.54 -11.88 -2.28
N SER A 18 4.94 -12.30 -3.47
CA SER A 18 6.02 -11.66 -4.18
C SER A 18 5.52 -10.58 -5.15
N ARG A 19 6.26 -9.48 -5.19
CA ARG A 19 6.08 -8.38 -6.12
C ARG A 19 7.41 -8.03 -6.73
N THR A 20 7.48 -7.99 -8.07
CA THR A 20 8.66 -7.52 -8.78
C THR A 20 8.47 -6.06 -9.15
N GLU A 21 9.44 -5.24 -8.83
CA GLU A 21 9.49 -3.82 -9.18
C GLU A 21 10.65 -3.57 -10.13
N CYS A 22 10.40 -2.85 -11.21
CA CYS A 22 11.39 -2.37 -12.15
C CYS A 22 11.24 -0.85 -12.29
N ILE A 23 12.35 -0.13 -12.19
CA ILE A 23 12.41 1.33 -12.30
C ILE A 23 13.51 1.70 -13.29
N CYS A 24 13.22 2.61 -14.23
CA CYS A 24 14.21 3.17 -15.13
C CYS A 24 13.84 4.63 -15.41
N GLY A 25 14.69 5.57 -14.98
CA GLY A 25 14.38 6.98 -15.03
C GLY A 25 13.07 7.31 -14.29
N GLN A 26 12.08 7.82 -15.02
CA GLN A 26 10.75 8.12 -14.48
C GLN A 26 9.71 7.04 -14.74
N ASN A 27 10.11 5.93 -15.37
CA ASN A 27 9.23 4.82 -15.70
C ASN A 27 9.29 3.75 -14.61
N SER A 28 8.15 3.13 -14.34
CA SER A 28 8.08 2.01 -13.39
C SER A 28 7.18 0.90 -13.90
N ARG A 29 7.51 -0.33 -13.51
CA ARG A 29 6.70 -1.54 -13.71
C ARG A 29 6.65 -2.34 -12.43
N SER A 30 5.44 -2.65 -11.99
CA SER A 30 5.16 -3.53 -10.87
C SER A 30 4.49 -4.79 -11.36
N GLU A 31 5.06 -5.96 -11.09
CA GLU A 31 4.39 -7.24 -11.35
C GLU A 31 4.03 -7.91 -10.03
N TYR A 32 2.79 -8.32 -9.92
CA TYR A 32 2.26 -8.95 -8.72
C TYR A 32 1.13 -9.91 -9.06
N ARG A 33 0.81 -10.78 -8.13
CA ARG A 33 -0.42 -11.56 -8.15
C ARG A 33 -1.39 -10.95 -7.15
N ASN A 34 -2.63 -10.72 -7.57
CA ASN A 34 -3.65 -10.28 -6.62
C ASN A 34 -3.73 -11.27 -5.46
N GLY A 35 -3.80 -10.73 -4.24
CA GLY A 35 -3.72 -11.51 -3.01
C GLY A 35 -4.76 -12.61 -2.94
N PRO A 36 -4.62 -13.52 -1.98
CA PRO A 36 -5.56 -14.63 -1.86
C PRO A 36 -6.95 -14.12 -1.54
N PHE A 37 -7.91 -14.72 -2.19
CA PHE A 37 -9.32 -14.55 -1.91
C PHE A 37 -9.85 -15.84 -1.30
N LEU A 38 -10.61 -15.74 -0.22
CA LEU A 38 -11.36 -16.88 0.28
C LEU A 38 -12.60 -17.09 -0.61
N VAL A 39 -12.65 -18.20 -1.32
CA VAL A 39 -13.72 -18.55 -2.25
C VAL A 39 -14.40 -19.86 -1.84
N GLY A 40 -15.71 -19.96 -2.16
CA GLY A 40 -16.50 -21.12 -1.79
C GLY A 40 -16.74 -21.25 -0.27
N GLY A 41 -17.22 -22.40 0.14
CA GLY A 41 -17.44 -22.71 1.56
C GLY A 41 -18.52 -21.89 2.26
N ASP A 42 -18.65 -22.11 3.57
CA ASP A 42 -19.56 -21.34 4.44
C ASP A 42 -18.79 -20.22 5.13
N PRO A 43 -19.16 -18.93 4.97
CA PRO A 43 -18.51 -17.82 5.68
C PRO A 43 -18.52 -17.95 7.21
N LYS A 44 -19.38 -18.79 7.79
CA LYS A 44 -19.40 -19.11 9.21
C LYS A 44 -18.43 -20.23 9.58
N ARG A 45 -17.84 -20.89 8.60
CA ARG A 45 -16.87 -21.98 8.72
C ARG A 45 -15.69 -21.70 7.80
N PRO A 46 -14.81 -20.78 8.17
CA PRO A 46 -13.70 -20.34 7.31
C PRO A 46 -12.78 -21.48 6.89
N GLU A 47 -12.71 -22.56 7.67
CA GLU A 47 -11.96 -23.76 7.34
C GLU A 47 -12.50 -24.52 6.11
N THR A 48 -13.72 -24.24 5.67
CA THR A 48 -14.31 -24.80 4.45
C THR A 48 -14.03 -23.95 3.22
N MET A 49 -13.45 -22.77 3.37
CA MET A 49 -13.15 -21.86 2.28
C MET A 49 -11.78 -22.21 1.67
N GLN A 50 -11.70 -22.10 0.35
CA GLN A 50 -10.44 -22.30 -0.37
C GLN A 50 -9.75 -20.97 -0.61
N LEU A 51 -8.42 -20.98 -0.53
CA LEU A 51 -7.60 -19.81 -0.83
C LEU A 51 -7.28 -19.83 -2.33
N GLU A 52 -7.85 -18.89 -3.07
CA GLU A 52 -7.53 -18.72 -4.49
C GLU A 52 -6.75 -17.42 -4.70
N PHE A 53 -5.77 -17.47 -5.59
CA PHE A 53 -5.02 -16.30 -6.01
C PHE A 53 -5.66 -15.72 -7.27
N GLY A 54 -5.76 -14.41 -7.32
CA GLY A 54 -6.14 -13.70 -8.52
C GLY A 54 -5.09 -13.82 -9.64
N PRO A 55 -5.40 -13.29 -10.82
CA PRO A 55 -4.50 -13.33 -11.96
C PRO A 55 -3.19 -12.57 -11.69
N ARG A 56 -2.13 -12.96 -12.40
CA ARG A 56 -0.89 -12.19 -12.44
C ARG A 56 -1.12 -10.88 -13.19
N ARG A 57 -0.73 -9.78 -12.58
CA ARG A 57 -0.89 -8.43 -13.10
C ARG A 57 0.45 -7.74 -13.27
N ALA A 58 0.52 -6.85 -14.26
CA ALA A 58 1.56 -5.85 -14.30
C ALA A 58 0.93 -4.46 -14.40
N LEU A 59 1.45 -3.54 -13.62
CA LEU A 59 1.13 -2.12 -13.66
C LEU A 59 2.35 -1.38 -14.18
N ILE A 60 2.21 -0.68 -15.29
CA ILE A 60 3.27 0.13 -15.88
C ILE A 60 2.88 1.60 -15.82
N HIS A 61 3.75 2.43 -15.26
CA HIS A 61 3.70 3.87 -15.45
C HIS A 61 4.83 4.26 -16.40
N ASN A 62 4.47 4.62 -17.61
CA ASN A 62 5.41 5.15 -18.60
C ASN A 62 5.19 6.65 -18.74
N ARG A 63 6.02 7.44 -18.06
CA ARG A 63 5.90 8.91 -18.07
C ARG A 63 6.41 9.53 -19.36
N ASP A 64 7.34 8.85 -20.06
CA ASP A 64 7.87 9.33 -21.33
C ASP A 64 6.79 9.30 -22.42
N LEU A 65 5.96 8.25 -22.41
CA LEU A 65 4.80 8.13 -23.30
C LEU A 65 3.56 8.84 -22.75
N GLY A 66 3.53 9.18 -21.46
CA GLY A 66 2.36 9.77 -20.81
C GLY A 66 1.23 8.76 -20.55
N TYR A 67 1.53 7.48 -20.38
CA TYR A 67 0.53 6.43 -20.19
C TYR A 67 0.77 5.59 -18.93
N ARG A 68 -0.35 5.15 -18.36
CA ARG A 68 -0.42 4.01 -17.44
C ARG A 68 -1.04 2.83 -18.17
N PHE A 69 -0.45 1.65 -18.00
CA PHE A 69 -0.98 0.39 -18.51
C PHE A 69 -1.26 -0.56 -17.36
N ASP A 70 -2.47 -1.10 -17.32
CA ASP A 70 -2.85 -2.18 -16.42
C ASP A 70 -2.95 -3.45 -17.27
N ILE A 71 -2.15 -4.47 -16.95
CA ILE A 71 -1.93 -5.66 -17.80
C ILE A 71 -2.35 -6.91 -17.04
N ASP A 72 -3.14 -7.74 -17.70
CA ASP A 72 -3.38 -9.12 -17.30
C ASP A 72 -2.41 -10.02 -18.06
N LEU A 73 -1.43 -10.56 -17.32
CA LEU A 73 -0.36 -11.37 -17.91
C LEU A 73 -0.84 -12.76 -18.34
N GLU A 74 -1.89 -13.28 -17.72
CA GLU A 74 -2.45 -14.60 -18.02
C GLU A 74 -3.37 -14.55 -19.25
N SER A 75 -4.26 -13.56 -19.30
CA SER A 75 -5.18 -13.34 -20.42
C SER A 75 -4.54 -12.62 -21.61
N ARG A 76 -3.31 -12.12 -21.48
CA ARG A 76 -2.57 -11.35 -22.49
C ARG A 76 -3.36 -10.16 -23.03
N VAL A 77 -3.96 -9.40 -22.11
CA VAL A 77 -4.71 -8.18 -22.44
C VAL A 77 -4.28 -7.03 -21.55
N TYR A 78 -4.47 -5.79 -22.03
CA TYR A 78 -4.16 -4.60 -21.25
C TYR A 78 -5.17 -3.48 -21.47
N THR A 79 -5.26 -2.59 -20.49
CA THR A 79 -5.91 -1.28 -20.60
C THR A 79 -4.84 -0.19 -20.62
N ALA A 80 -5.13 0.94 -21.25
CA ALA A 80 -4.22 2.08 -21.30
C ALA A 80 -4.98 3.35 -20.89
N PHE A 81 -4.40 4.10 -19.96
CA PHE A 81 -4.92 5.36 -19.45
C PHE A 81 -3.88 6.45 -19.64
N GLU A 82 -4.28 7.61 -20.12
CA GLU A 82 -3.38 8.77 -20.21
C GLU A 82 -3.11 9.35 -18.82
N LEU A 83 -1.83 9.58 -18.50
CA LEU A 83 -1.44 10.07 -17.17
C LEU A 83 -1.95 11.48 -16.87
N HIS A 84 -2.25 12.31 -17.90
CA HIS A 84 -2.85 13.62 -17.69
C HIS A 84 -4.32 13.55 -17.24
N GLU A 85 -5.04 12.46 -17.54
CA GLU A 85 -6.40 12.24 -17.01
C GLU A 85 -6.41 12.11 -15.49
N TYR A 86 -5.30 11.64 -14.90
CA TYR A 86 -5.10 11.63 -13.46
C TYR A 86 -4.86 13.01 -12.85
N ARG A 87 -4.52 14.01 -13.68
CA ARG A 87 -4.32 15.41 -13.24
C ARG A 87 -5.57 16.29 -13.37
N ARG A 88 -6.70 15.76 -13.85
CA ARG A 88 -7.95 16.53 -13.83
C ARG A 88 -8.31 16.80 -12.37
N PRO A 89 -8.51 18.06 -11.98
CA PRO A 89 -9.06 18.40 -10.67
C PRO A 89 -10.40 17.66 -10.53
N GLY A 90 -10.52 16.72 -9.58
CA GLY A 90 -11.69 15.90 -9.36
C GLY A 90 -11.58 14.42 -9.82
N VAL A 91 -10.54 14.03 -10.57
CA VAL A 91 -10.20 12.62 -10.85
C VAL A 91 -8.82 12.35 -10.25
N THR A 92 -8.70 12.56 -8.98
CA THR A 92 -7.55 12.06 -8.22
C THR A 92 -7.71 10.56 -8.08
N SER A 93 -6.69 9.81 -8.55
CA SER A 93 -6.42 8.46 -8.11
C SER A 93 -6.97 8.25 -6.71
N PHE A 94 -7.98 7.45 -6.52
CA PHE A 94 -8.47 6.96 -5.24
C PHE A 94 -8.17 7.80 -3.95
N THR A 95 -7.97 9.10 -4.08
CA THR A 95 -8.37 9.97 -3.01
C THR A 95 -9.88 10.00 -3.15
N PRO A 96 -10.65 9.36 -2.26
CA PRO A 96 -12.05 9.67 -2.18
C PRO A 96 -12.12 11.18 -2.23
N LYS A 97 -13.02 11.76 -3.05
CA LYS A 97 -13.38 13.16 -2.94
C LYS A 97 -13.38 13.40 -1.44
N VAL A 98 -12.39 14.14 -0.96
CA VAL A 98 -12.36 14.51 0.44
C VAL A 98 -13.57 15.41 0.53
N GLU A 99 -14.71 14.77 0.77
CA GLU A 99 -15.86 15.51 1.30
C GLU A 99 -15.24 16.21 2.47
N SER A 100 -15.36 17.52 2.49
CA SER A 100 -14.88 18.33 3.60
C SER A 100 -15.58 17.78 4.83
N HIS A 101 -14.96 16.79 5.46
CA HIS A 101 -15.50 16.20 6.67
C HIS A 101 -15.45 17.28 7.74
N GLU A 102 -16.54 17.46 8.43
CA GLU A 102 -16.56 18.37 9.56
C GLU A 102 -15.45 18.01 10.55
N PRO A 103 -14.72 18.99 11.08
CA PRO A 103 -13.74 18.73 12.12
C PRO A 103 -14.38 17.95 13.25
N SER A 104 -13.73 16.90 13.71
CA SER A 104 -14.20 16.11 14.85
C SER A 104 -14.09 16.86 16.18
N GLY A 105 -13.26 17.92 16.21
CA GLY A 105 -12.83 18.60 17.43
C GLY A 105 -11.75 17.83 18.21
N ARG A 106 -11.33 16.66 17.72
CA ARG A 106 -10.24 15.88 18.32
C ARG A 106 -8.91 16.21 17.69
N THR A 107 -7.87 16.14 18.51
CA THR A 107 -6.48 16.18 18.08
C THR A 107 -5.89 14.78 18.19
N VAL A 108 -5.13 14.35 17.17
CA VAL A 108 -4.33 13.14 17.23
C VAL A 108 -2.84 13.51 17.28
N HIS A 109 -2.18 13.17 18.37
CA HIS A 109 -0.74 13.35 18.54
C HIS A 109 -0.04 12.12 17.95
N VAL A 110 0.71 12.34 16.88
CA VAL A 110 1.51 11.31 16.20
C VAL A 110 2.98 11.56 16.52
N ARG A 111 3.55 10.70 17.34
CA ARG A 111 4.97 10.77 17.70
C ARG A 111 5.72 9.64 17.01
N THR A 112 6.76 10.00 16.25
CA THR A 112 7.66 9.07 15.58
C THR A 112 9.05 9.19 16.17
N GLU A 113 9.58 8.09 16.65
CA GLU A 113 10.95 7.99 17.17
C GLU A 113 11.75 7.08 16.25
N THR A 114 12.87 7.59 15.74
CA THR A 114 13.77 6.84 14.84
C THR A 114 15.12 6.67 15.50
N THR A 115 15.58 5.43 15.59
CA THR A 115 16.86 5.08 16.22
C THR A 115 17.69 4.23 15.25
N ASP A 116 18.85 4.73 14.83
CA ASP A 116 19.89 3.90 14.22
C ASP A 116 20.57 3.11 15.37
N THR A 117 20.50 1.79 15.33
CA THR A 117 21.05 0.93 16.40
C THR A 117 22.57 0.86 16.39
N GLY A 118 23.22 1.35 15.33
CA GLY A 118 24.65 1.18 15.08
C GLY A 118 25.00 -0.17 14.42
N GLU A 119 24.07 -1.11 14.36
CA GLU A 119 24.30 -2.39 13.69
C GLU A 119 24.41 -2.23 12.18
N ARG A 120 25.36 -2.98 11.58
CA ARG A 120 25.59 -2.98 10.12
C ARG A 120 25.68 -4.40 9.62
N LYS A 121 25.19 -4.63 8.39
CA LYS A 121 25.19 -5.93 7.73
C LYS A 121 25.34 -5.79 6.22
N GLU A 122 26.16 -6.66 5.62
CA GLU A 122 26.24 -6.72 4.16
C GLU A 122 25.01 -7.44 3.56
N MET A 123 24.32 -6.75 2.66
CA MET A 123 23.14 -7.26 1.94
C MET A 123 23.22 -6.78 0.49
N PHE A 124 23.15 -7.70 -0.48
CA PHE A 124 23.24 -7.42 -1.93
C PHE A 124 24.43 -6.57 -2.35
N GLY A 125 25.57 -6.66 -1.62
CA GLY A 125 26.77 -5.86 -1.88
C GLY A 125 26.74 -4.44 -1.32
N TYR A 126 25.76 -4.12 -0.46
CA TYR A 126 25.62 -2.84 0.25
C TYR A 126 25.72 -3.04 1.74
N THR A 127 26.30 -2.06 2.44
CA THR A 127 26.29 -2.02 3.90
C THR A 127 24.96 -1.46 4.39
N ALA A 128 24.07 -2.36 4.80
CA ALA A 128 22.79 -1.98 5.40
C ALA A 128 22.93 -1.59 6.87
N ARG A 129 22.16 -0.59 7.31
CA ARG A 129 22.04 -0.17 8.71
C ARG A 129 20.73 -0.66 9.30
N ARG A 130 20.74 -1.07 10.58
CA ARG A 130 19.53 -1.42 11.30
C ARG A 130 18.93 -0.19 11.96
N VAL A 131 17.67 0.07 11.65
CA VAL A 131 16.92 1.21 12.17
C VAL A 131 15.61 0.72 12.78
N ILE A 132 15.31 1.22 13.97
CA ILE A 132 14.03 0.99 14.66
C ILE A 132 13.21 2.27 14.60
N ILE A 133 11.98 2.18 14.10
CA ILE A 133 11.04 3.30 14.01
C ILE A 133 9.83 2.96 14.86
N ARG A 134 9.54 3.77 15.88
CA ARG A 134 8.36 3.64 16.73
C ARG A 134 7.41 4.79 16.46
N THR A 135 6.14 4.48 16.17
CA THR A 135 5.12 5.51 15.97
C THR A 135 3.96 5.26 16.93
N THR A 136 3.61 6.29 17.69
CA THR A 136 2.49 6.26 18.62
C THR A 136 1.42 7.24 18.21
N TYR A 137 0.15 6.85 18.36
CA TYR A 137 -1.02 7.69 18.10
C TYR A 137 -1.80 7.83 19.40
N ARG A 138 -1.96 9.07 19.87
CA ARG A 138 -2.71 9.40 21.09
C ARG A 138 -3.75 10.47 20.77
N TYR A 139 -4.92 10.31 21.27
CA TYR A 139 -6.06 11.20 20.99
C TYR A 139 -6.34 12.12 22.16
N SER A 140 -6.72 13.38 21.87
CA SER A 140 -7.15 14.37 22.87
C SER A 140 -8.49 14.97 22.44
N PRO A 141 -9.55 14.95 23.29
CA PRO A 141 -9.54 14.31 24.62
C PRO A 141 -9.25 12.80 24.54
N ASP A 142 -8.73 12.26 25.62
CA ASP A 142 -8.27 10.88 25.68
C ASP A 142 -9.35 9.88 25.25
N ASP A 143 -9.02 9.11 24.22
CA ASP A 143 -9.80 7.97 23.76
C ASP A 143 -8.86 6.78 23.55
N ASP A 144 -8.59 6.06 24.62
CA ASP A 144 -7.70 4.89 24.61
C ASP A 144 -8.13 3.81 23.62
N ALA A 145 -9.44 3.78 23.29
CA ALA A 145 -9.94 2.81 22.31
C ALA A 145 -9.49 3.10 20.88
N LEU A 146 -8.98 4.29 20.61
CA LEU A 146 -8.44 4.67 19.30
C LEU A 146 -6.90 4.69 19.28
N SER A 147 -6.25 4.52 20.43
CA SER A 147 -4.80 4.54 20.53
C SER A 147 -4.16 3.40 19.74
N ARG A 148 -3.04 3.72 19.07
CA ARG A 148 -2.28 2.77 18.26
C ARG A 148 -0.80 2.97 18.52
N ASP A 149 -0.07 1.87 18.47
CA ASP A 149 1.38 1.86 18.51
C ASP A 149 1.88 0.97 17.37
N SER A 150 2.96 1.37 16.73
CA SER A 150 3.64 0.55 15.74
C SER A 150 5.14 0.63 15.92
N GLU A 151 5.80 -0.51 15.71
CA GLU A 151 7.25 -0.60 15.66
C GLU A 151 7.65 -1.21 14.32
N ALA A 152 8.58 -0.59 13.62
CA ALA A 152 9.23 -1.14 12.44
C ALA A 152 10.72 -1.32 12.76
N ASP A 153 11.18 -2.58 12.73
CA ASP A 153 12.59 -2.95 12.87
C ASP A 153 13.11 -3.39 11.51
N GLY A 154 14.04 -2.64 10.94
CA GLY A 154 14.40 -2.84 9.55
C GLY A 154 15.87 -2.59 9.22
N TRP A 155 16.29 -3.20 8.10
CA TRP A 155 17.57 -3.02 7.46
C TRP A 155 17.42 -2.12 6.24
N TYR A 156 18.14 -1.02 6.21
CA TYR A 156 18.05 0.01 5.19
C TYR A 156 19.41 0.28 4.56
N ILE A 157 19.43 0.50 3.25
CA ILE A 157 20.60 1.00 2.52
C ILE A 157 20.36 2.45 2.09
N ASP A 158 21.42 3.14 1.68
CA ASP A 158 21.23 4.40 1.00
C ASP A 158 20.42 4.20 -0.27
N PRO A 159 19.45 5.10 -0.53
CA PRO A 159 18.49 4.84 -1.59
C PRO A 159 19.16 4.89 -2.96
N PRO A 160 18.95 3.88 -3.83
CA PRO A 160 19.45 3.90 -5.19
C PRO A 160 18.93 5.11 -5.98
N ALA A 161 19.72 5.61 -6.93
CA ALA A 161 19.36 6.79 -7.72
C ALA A 161 18.03 6.62 -8.47
N ALA A 162 17.77 5.41 -9.00
CA ALA A 162 16.50 5.09 -9.66
C ALA A 162 15.31 5.15 -8.67
N TRP A 163 15.51 4.72 -7.43
CA TRP A 163 14.49 4.82 -6.38
C TRP A 163 14.16 6.28 -6.07
N LEU A 164 15.17 7.12 -5.88
CA LEU A 164 14.99 8.54 -5.59
C LEU A 164 14.27 9.30 -6.70
N ALA A 165 14.44 8.89 -7.97
CA ALA A 165 13.75 9.51 -9.09
C ALA A 165 12.21 9.37 -9.00
N LEU A 166 11.72 8.27 -8.43
CA LEU A 166 10.28 8.03 -8.22
C LEU A 166 9.80 8.41 -6.82
N HIS A 167 10.68 8.31 -5.84
CA HIS A 167 10.38 8.54 -4.42
C HIS A 167 11.29 9.66 -3.87
N PRO A 168 11.13 10.90 -4.38
CA PRO A 168 11.93 12.00 -3.87
C PRO A 168 11.67 12.17 -2.36
N PRO A 169 12.70 12.51 -1.58
CA PRO A 169 12.54 12.77 -0.16
C PRO A 169 11.47 13.83 0.06
N THR A 170 10.32 13.44 0.60
CA THR A 170 9.25 14.39 0.92
C THR A 170 9.61 15.14 2.19
N ARG A 171 9.70 16.47 2.09
CA ARG A 171 9.77 17.34 3.26
C ARG A 171 8.37 17.40 3.89
N GLY A 172 8.21 16.80 5.05
CA GLY A 172 6.95 16.83 5.78
C GLY A 172 6.25 15.47 5.89
N HIS A 173 5.28 15.41 6.75
CA HIS A 173 4.41 14.24 6.88
C HIS A 173 3.44 14.22 5.71
N ALA A 174 3.20 13.03 5.13
CA ALA A 174 2.03 12.87 4.28
C ALA A 174 0.80 13.34 5.09
N ILE A 175 -0.08 14.12 4.46
CA ILE A 175 -1.31 14.59 5.13
C ILE A 175 -2.13 13.34 5.47
N LEU A 176 -1.96 12.86 6.69
CA LEU A 176 -2.74 11.75 7.22
C LEU A 176 -4.07 12.33 7.69
N GLN A 177 -5.08 12.30 6.83
CA GLN A 177 -6.44 12.58 7.27
C GLN A 177 -6.98 11.34 7.98
N ILE A 178 -7.07 11.42 9.29
CA ILE A 178 -7.68 10.35 10.09
C ILE A 178 -9.16 10.66 10.17
N ALA A 179 -9.94 10.07 9.27
CA ALA A 179 -11.38 10.19 9.28
C ALA A 179 -11.99 9.00 10.03
N VAL A 180 -12.65 9.27 11.14
CA VAL A 180 -13.42 8.28 11.90
C VAL A 180 -14.88 8.72 11.93
N GLY A 181 -15.78 7.90 11.37
CA GLY A 181 -17.22 8.18 11.38
C GLY A 181 -17.62 9.42 10.57
N GLY A 182 -16.90 9.76 9.50
CA GLY A 182 -17.21 10.91 8.63
C GLY A 182 -16.72 12.25 9.16
N ARG A 183 -15.91 12.29 10.23
CA ARG A 183 -15.26 13.48 10.77
C ARG A 183 -13.75 13.37 10.68
N THR A 184 -13.06 14.49 10.53
CA THR A 184 -11.61 14.54 10.39
C THR A 184 -10.96 15.02 11.67
N ASP A 185 -10.02 14.23 12.19
CA ASP A 185 -9.19 14.60 13.36
C ASP A 185 -8.02 15.50 12.91
N THR A 186 -7.57 16.38 13.79
CA THR A 186 -6.43 17.26 13.52
C THR A 186 -5.12 16.58 13.95
N PRO A 187 -4.21 16.22 13.04
CA PRO A 187 -2.95 15.59 13.39
C PRO A 187 -1.92 16.63 13.87
N VAL A 188 -1.22 16.29 14.95
CA VAL A 188 -0.04 17.01 15.44
C VAL A 188 1.13 16.03 15.44
N PHE A 189 2.17 16.33 14.63
CA PHE A 189 3.32 15.46 14.44
C PHE A 189 4.51 15.89 15.30
N THR A 190 5.19 14.92 15.89
CA THR A 190 6.43 15.10 16.64
C THR A 190 7.43 14.02 16.20
N ASP A 191 8.55 14.44 15.63
CA ASP A 191 9.64 13.54 15.25
C ASP A 191 10.77 13.62 16.29
N VAL A 192 11.30 12.46 16.65
CA VAL A 192 12.47 12.31 17.55
C VAL A 192 13.51 11.48 16.82
N GLY A 193 14.71 12.01 16.69
CA GLY A 193 15.79 11.41 15.90
C GLY A 193 15.71 11.75 14.40
N PRO A 194 16.70 11.28 13.62
CA PRO A 194 16.74 11.50 12.18
C PRO A 194 15.65 10.68 11.48
N ARG A 195 14.94 11.31 10.54
CA ARG A 195 13.96 10.61 9.72
C ARG A 195 14.65 9.59 8.81
N GLU A 196 14.21 8.33 8.85
CA GLU A 196 14.72 7.32 7.92
C GLU A 196 14.22 7.58 6.49
N SER A 197 15.15 7.66 5.55
CA SER A 197 14.89 7.92 4.14
C SER A 197 15.55 6.90 3.22
N GLY A 198 16.16 5.84 3.79
CA GLY A 198 16.83 4.79 3.04
C GLY A 198 15.87 3.85 2.31
N PHE A 199 16.43 3.02 1.43
CA PHE A 199 15.70 1.96 0.78
C PHE A 199 15.60 0.74 1.72
N PRO A 200 14.40 0.25 2.05
CA PRO A 200 14.22 -0.88 2.95
C PRO A 200 14.54 -2.20 2.25
N LEU A 201 15.44 -3.01 2.83
CA LEU A 201 15.75 -4.37 2.36
C LEU A 201 15.01 -5.45 3.13
N LEU A 202 14.81 -5.24 4.42
CA LEU A 202 14.05 -6.11 5.31
C LEU A 202 13.41 -5.24 6.38
N VAL A 203 12.11 -5.32 6.53
CA VAL A 203 11.38 -4.59 7.58
C VAL A 203 10.33 -5.49 8.20
N ARG A 204 10.41 -5.67 9.50
CA ARG A 204 9.37 -6.31 10.32
C ARG A 204 8.60 -5.24 11.04
N ARG A 205 7.27 -5.28 10.94
CA ARG A 205 6.39 -4.33 11.61
C ARG A 205 5.49 -5.05 12.58
N THR A 206 5.37 -4.48 13.77
CA THR A 206 4.39 -4.89 14.76
C THR A 206 3.45 -3.72 15.00
N HIS A 207 2.16 -3.98 14.88
CA HIS A 207 1.11 -2.99 15.11
C HIS A 207 0.24 -3.41 16.29
N HIS A 208 0.06 -2.51 17.23
CA HIS A 208 -0.87 -2.66 18.33
C HIS A 208 -2.00 -1.63 18.16
N SER A 209 -3.23 -2.07 18.07
CA SER A 209 -4.39 -1.20 17.99
C SER A 209 -5.41 -1.57 19.06
N ASN A 210 -5.89 -0.57 19.77
CA ASN A 210 -6.96 -0.74 20.73
C ASN A 210 -8.30 -0.70 20.00
N PHE A 211 -9.25 -1.48 20.48
CA PHE A 211 -10.64 -1.43 20.05
C PHE A 211 -11.57 -1.78 21.20
N LYS A 212 -12.81 -1.29 21.14
CA LYS A 212 -13.85 -1.67 22.11
C LYS A 212 -14.57 -2.92 21.62
N ASP A 213 -14.63 -3.95 22.48
CA ASP A 213 -15.44 -5.14 22.21
C ASP A 213 -16.95 -4.83 22.37
N ALA A 214 -17.81 -5.82 22.09
CA ALA A 214 -19.26 -5.64 22.20
C ALA A 214 -19.76 -5.31 23.62
N ALA A 215 -18.96 -5.59 24.64
CA ALA A 215 -19.25 -5.26 26.05
C ALA A 215 -18.67 -3.89 26.45
N GLY A 216 -17.98 -3.18 25.52
CA GLY A 216 -17.36 -1.89 25.77
C GLY A 216 -15.97 -1.95 26.41
N ASN A 217 -15.39 -3.16 26.60
CA ASN A 217 -14.04 -3.31 27.14
C ASN A 217 -13.00 -3.00 26.06
N ILE A 218 -11.91 -2.33 26.47
CA ILE A 218 -10.78 -2.11 25.57
C ILE A 218 -10.01 -3.43 25.41
N ARG A 219 -9.81 -3.82 24.15
CA ARG A 219 -8.99 -4.96 23.73
C ARG A 219 -7.85 -4.46 22.86
N ILE A 220 -6.71 -5.14 22.93
CA ILE A 220 -5.56 -4.87 22.09
C ILE A 220 -5.52 -5.94 20.99
N HIS A 221 -5.50 -5.50 19.75
CA HIS A 221 -5.19 -6.35 18.60
C HIS A 221 -3.75 -6.12 18.20
N THR A 222 -2.99 -7.20 18.12
CA THR A 222 -1.61 -7.19 17.63
C THR A 222 -1.56 -7.86 16.27
N SER A 223 -0.95 -7.21 15.30
CA SER A 223 -0.65 -7.78 14.00
C SER A 223 0.82 -7.58 13.66
N GLU A 224 1.39 -8.53 12.96
CA GLU A 224 2.76 -8.49 12.48
C GLU A 224 2.78 -8.63 10.97
N ASP A 225 3.68 -7.89 10.33
CA ASP A 225 3.99 -8.07 8.91
C ASP A 225 5.51 -8.00 8.69
N CYS A 226 5.94 -8.54 7.56
CA CYS A 226 7.34 -8.55 7.18
C CYS A 226 7.46 -8.32 5.68
N ASP A 227 8.26 -7.33 5.31
CA ASP A 227 8.66 -7.07 3.94
C ASP A 227 10.14 -7.45 3.79
N GLU A 228 10.46 -8.31 2.84
CA GLU A 228 11.81 -8.77 2.56
C GLU A 228 12.13 -8.65 1.07
N VAL A 229 13.17 -7.91 0.72
CA VAL A 229 13.75 -7.91 -0.61
C VAL A 229 14.59 -9.18 -0.77
N ILE A 230 14.24 -10.02 -1.73
CA ILE A 230 14.92 -11.29 -2.01
C ILE A 230 15.79 -11.26 -3.26
N GLU A 231 15.56 -10.30 -4.15
CA GLU A 231 16.40 -10.00 -5.31
C GLU A 231 16.59 -8.49 -5.42
N PHE A 232 17.79 -8.07 -5.80
CA PHE A 232 18.12 -6.65 -5.97
C PHE A 232 19.18 -6.49 -7.07
N SER A 233 18.96 -5.58 -8.02
CA SER A 233 19.87 -5.33 -9.12
C SER A 233 19.73 -3.92 -9.66
N GLU A 234 20.83 -3.23 -9.88
CA GLU A 234 20.92 -1.94 -10.57
C GLU A 234 21.43 -2.10 -12.04
N ALA A 235 21.41 -3.32 -12.57
CA ALA A 235 21.75 -3.56 -13.98
C ALA A 235 20.78 -2.82 -14.91
N PRO A 236 21.25 -2.35 -16.08
CA PRO A 236 20.41 -1.68 -17.06
C PRO A 236 19.17 -2.52 -17.43
N LEU A 237 18.03 -1.89 -17.50
CA LEU A 237 16.76 -2.51 -17.87
C LEU A 237 16.39 -2.16 -19.31
N PRO A 238 15.90 -3.13 -20.10
CA PRO A 238 15.46 -2.86 -21.47
C PRO A 238 14.18 -2.01 -21.48
N ALA A 239 14.10 -1.05 -22.42
CA ALA A 239 12.99 -0.10 -22.50
C ALA A 239 11.64 -0.76 -22.81
N ASP A 240 11.63 -1.92 -23.45
CA ASP A 240 10.42 -2.68 -23.77
C ASP A 240 9.73 -3.28 -22.54
N LEU A 241 10.41 -3.32 -21.38
CA LEU A 241 9.76 -3.65 -20.11
C LEU A 241 8.67 -2.65 -19.71
N PHE A 242 8.78 -1.41 -20.17
CA PHE A 242 7.90 -0.32 -19.75
C PHE A 242 6.77 -0.01 -20.75
N VAL A 243 6.51 -0.95 -21.65
CA VAL A 243 5.37 -0.94 -22.58
C VAL A 243 4.68 -2.30 -22.58
N PRO A 244 3.39 -2.37 -22.94
CA PRO A 244 2.72 -3.67 -23.09
C PRO A 244 3.41 -4.50 -24.18
N PRO A 245 3.60 -5.82 -23.99
CA PRO A 245 4.11 -6.71 -25.02
C PRO A 245 3.26 -6.61 -26.30
N ARG A 246 3.94 -6.66 -27.47
CA ARG A 246 3.29 -6.45 -28.78
C ARG A 246 2.18 -7.46 -29.08
N GLU A 247 2.30 -8.67 -28.56
CA GLU A 247 1.32 -9.74 -28.70
C GLU A 247 0.10 -9.60 -27.81
N PHE A 248 0.08 -8.61 -26.89
CA PHE A 248 -1.04 -8.39 -25.98
C PHE A 248 -2.08 -7.49 -26.64
N ARG A 249 -3.35 -7.83 -26.43
CA ARG A 249 -4.47 -7.09 -27.02
C ARG A 249 -4.97 -5.99 -26.07
N ARG A 250 -5.13 -4.79 -26.60
CA ARG A 250 -5.78 -3.70 -25.85
C ARG A 250 -7.27 -3.99 -25.68
N VAL A 251 -7.76 -3.81 -24.45
CA VAL A 251 -9.18 -3.94 -24.09
C VAL A 251 -9.66 -2.71 -23.34
N ARG A 252 -10.97 -2.53 -23.26
CA ARG A 252 -11.56 -1.40 -22.50
C ARG A 252 -11.54 -1.65 -20.99
N ARG A 253 -11.64 -2.91 -20.56
CA ARG A 253 -11.61 -3.34 -19.16
C ARG A 253 -10.95 -4.70 -19.07
N LEU A 254 -10.24 -4.93 -17.98
CA LEU A 254 -9.67 -6.24 -17.72
C LEU A 254 -10.76 -7.25 -17.31
N PRO A 255 -10.54 -8.57 -17.50
CA PRO A 255 -11.58 -9.59 -17.28
C PRO A 255 -12.19 -9.63 -15.89
N ASP A 256 -11.40 -9.40 -14.84
CA ASP A 256 -11.85 -9.39 -13.44
C ASP A 256 -12.44 -8.02 -13.01
N GLU A 257 -12.30 -6.99 -13.82
CA GLU A 257 -12.95 -5.69 -13.66
C GLU A 257 -14.32 -5.62 -14.33
N ALA A 258 -14.82 -6.75 -14.84
CA ALA A 258 -16.15 -6.81 -15.40
C ALA A 258 -17.17 -6.27 -14.36
N PRO A 259 -18.11 -5.42 -14.75
CA PRO A 259 -19.06 -4.85 -13.82
C PRO A 259 -19.76 -5.99 -13.07
N MET A 260 -19.81 -5.91 -11.75
CA MET A 260 -20.61 -6.83 -10.93
C MET A 260 -21.96 -7.04 -11.60
N SER A 261 -22.36 -8.29 -11.77
CA SER A 261 -23.68 -8.60 -12.35
C SER A 261 -24.76 -7.81 -11.61
N PHE A 262 -25.81 -7.41 -12.32
CA PHE A 262 -26.93 -6.68 -11.73
C PHE A 262 -27.49 -7.41 -10.50
N ALA A 263 -27.55 -8.75 -10.55
CA ALA A 263 -28.01 -9.58 -9.45
C ALA A 263 -27.11 -9.46 -8.19
N LEU A 264 -25.77 -9.38 -8.37
CA LEU A 264 -24.83 -9.20 -7.27
C LEU A 264 -24.91 -7.79 -6.69
N ARG A 265 -25.06 -6.76 -7.55
CA ARG A 265 -25.32 -5.37 -7.11
C ARG A 265 -26.59 -5.26 -6.27
N MET A 266 -27.66 -5.86 -6.72
CA MET A 266 -28.92 -5.90 -5.99
C MET A 266 -28.77 -6.61 -4.64
N ARG A 267 -28.07 -7.76 -4.61
CA ARG A 267 -27.81 -8.50 -3.36
C ARG A 267 -27.01 -7.69 -2.34
N LEU A 268 -25.95 -7.01 -2.79
CA LEU A 268 -25.14 -6.14 -1.93
C LEU A 268 -25.92 -4.90 -1.49
N GLY A 269 -26.68 -4.28 -2.39
CA GLY A 269 -27.56 -3.16 -2.07
C GLY A 269 -28.62 -3.52 -1.02
N TRP A 270 -29.27 -4.68 -1.15
CA TRP A 270 -30.22 -5.22 -0.18
C TRP A 270 -29.58 -5.52 1.18
N ARG A 271 -28.37 -6.06 1.19
CA ARG A 271 -27.63 -6.34 2.44
C ARG A 271 -27.29 -5.05 3.17
N ASN A 272 -26.80 -4.04 2.44
CA ASN A 272 -26.49 -2.72 3.01
C ASN A 272 -27.75 -1.99 3.47
N PHE A 273 -28.87 -2.10 2.73
CA PHE A 273 -30.17 -1.54 3.15
C PHE A 273 -30.68 -2.21 4.43
N LYS A 274 -30.68 -3.56 4.48
CA LYS A 274 -31.06 -4.29 5.71
C LYS A 274 -30.17 -3.93 6.90
N TYR A 275 -28.87 -3.73 6.68
CA TYR A 275 -27.95 -3.31 7.72
C TYR A 275 -28.29 -1.91 8.25
N LYS A 276 -28.53 -0.95 7.34
CA LYS A 276 -28.96 0.41 7.71
C LYS A 276 -30.30 0.44 8.45
N VAL A 277 -31.28 -0.32 8.00
CA VAL A 277 -32.61 -0.42 8.65
C VAL A 277 -32.50 -1.08 10.04
N ARG A 278 -31.59 -2.05 10.22
CA ARG A 278 -31.44 -2.79 11.47
C ARG A 278 -30.61 -2.05 12.53
N HIS A 279 -29.76 -1.13 12.10
CA HIS A 279 -28.83 -0.40 12.98
C HIS A 279 -29.10 1.10 13.04
N GLY A 280 -30.19 1.59 12.47
CA GLY A 280 -30.73 2.94 12.72
C GLY A 280 -29.80 4.08 12.28
N ARG A 281 -29.10 3.93 11.17
CA ARG A 281 -28.30 5.01 10.57
C ARG A 281 -28.36 4.98 9.04
#